data_43476f7935d756302e0d00975f4cd7d3
#
_entry.id   43476f7935d756302e0d00975f4cd7d3
#
_cell.length_a   1.000
_cell.length_b   1.000
_cell.length_c   1.000
_cell.angle_alpha   90.00
_cell.angle_beta   90.00
_cell.angle_gamma   90.00
#
_symmetry.space_group_name_H-M   'P 1'
#
loop_
_entity.id
_entity.type
_entity.pdbx_description
1 polymer ?
#
loop_
_entity_poly.entity_id
_entity_poly.type
_entity_poly.pdbx_seq_one_letter_code
_entity_poly.pdbx_strand_id
1 'polypeptide(L)'
;MTTEVLSRSAVKVGATAASQQEAIDQVGAVLMAEGLVTQAYVDAMHAREAIVSTYLGNGIALPHGTNDVQGAVLRTGLAVLQFPAGVPWGEEPARLVIGLAATSDDHIAILSRLAGILDDAKLCERLGRSTDPLEIHEALTSPVLDQADDDDADPPHGLRRNVRITNPSGLHARPAAQVVARLQPLKADITIAVNGRRADARSITAVLGLGAAVGDELTISANGADAQAALDAVLGIVTMGSDT
;
A
#
# COMPACT_ATOMS: atom_id res chain seq x y z
N MET A 1 -11.99 -9.54 17.74
CA MET A 1 -12.82 -9.36 16.53
C MET A 1 -12.10 -8.35 15.68
N THR A 2 -11.48 -8.79 14.60
CA THR A 2 -10.85 -7.88 13.62
C THR A 2 -11.97 -7.15 12.91
N THR A 3 -12.12 -5.87 13.16
CA THR A 3 -13.11 -5.03 12.48
C THR A 3 -12.70 -4.96 10.99
N GLU A 4 -13.58 -5.40 10.12
CA GLU A 4 -13.37 -5.31 8.67
C GLU A 4 -13.29 -3.83 8.28
N VAL A 5 -12.13 -3.39 7.78
CA VAL A 5 -11.87 -1.98 7.46
C VAL A 5 -12.59 -1.55 6.19
N LEU A 6 -12.84 -2.47 5.26
CA LEU A 6 -13.60 -2.25 4.03
C LEU A 6 -14.66 -3.34 3.90
N SER A 7 -15.93 -2.97 4.00
CA SER A 7 -17.04 -3.89 3.70
C SER A 7 -17.24 -4.03 2.19
N ARG A 8 -17.76 -5.18 1.74
CA ARG A 8 -18.12 -5.37 0.32
C ARG A 8 -19.17 -4.38 -0.16
N SER A 9 -20.08 -3.97 0.73
CA SER A 9 -21.12 -2.97 0.43
C SER A 9 -20.56 -1.57 0.21
N ALA A 10 -19.37 -1.28 0.74
CA ALA A 10 -18.68 0.00 0.61
C ALA A 10 -17.90 0.14 -0.72
N VAL A 11 -17.85 -0.90 -1.56
CA VAL A 11 -17.25 -0.85 -2.90
C VAL A 11 -18.32 -0.70 -3.96
N LYS A 12 -18.27 0.36 -4.73
CA LYS A 12 -19.20 0.65 -5.83
C LYS A 12 -18.43 0.83 -7.14
N VAL A 13 -18.92 0.22 -8.21
CA VAL A 13 -18.35 0.34 -9.54
C VAL A 13 -19.32 1.05 -10.49
N GLY A 14 -18.78 1.63 -11.57
CA GLY A 14 -19.57 2.28 -12.59
C GLY A 14 -20.18 3.62 -12.16
N ALA A 15 -19.63 4.29 -11.15
CA ALA A 15 -20.05 5.60 -10.73
C ALA A 15 -19.71 6.67 -11.78
N THR A 16 -20.45 7.77 -11.75
CA THR A 16 -20.21 8.95 -12.59
C THR A 16 -20.24 10.20 -11.73
N ALA A 17 -19.33 11.13 -11.97
CA ALA A 17 -19.30 12.45 -11.35
C ALA A 17 -18.75 13.47 -12.35
N ALA A 18 -19.32 14.65 -12.35
CA ALA A 18 -18.89 15.75 -13.22
C ALA A 18 -17.72 16.54 -12.62
N SER A 19 -17.48 16.41 -11.31
CA SER A 19 -16.44 17.12 -10.59
C SER A 19 -15.88 16.31 -9.43
N GLN A 20 -14.70 16.72 -8.97
CA GLN A 20 -14.06 16.23 -7.76
C GLN A 20 -14.98 16.37 -6.53
N GLN A 21 -15.66 17.51 -6.38
CA GLN A 21 -16.58 17.76 -5.28
C GLN A 21 -17.71 16.73 -5.26
N GLU A 22 -18.32 16.48 -6.41
CA GLU A 22 -19.39 15.48 -6.53
C GLU A 22 -18.88 14.07 -6.18
N ALA A 23 -17.66 13.73 -6.59
CA ALA A 23 -17.07 12.44 -6.23
C ALA A 23 -16.78 12.33 -4.72
N ILE A 24 -16.36 13.43 -4.06
CA ILE A 24 -16.20 13.48 -2.60
C ILE A 24 -17.55 13.33 -1.89
N ASP A 25 -18.61 13.99 -2.38
CA ASP A 25 -19.96 13.83 -1.84
C ASP A 25 -20.43 12.38 -1.94
N GLN A 26 -20.23 11.75 -3.10
CA GLN A 26 -20.66 10.37 -3.32
C GLN A 26 -19.91 9.37 -2.41
N VAL A 27 -18.58 9.48 -2.29
CA VAL A 27 -17.82 8.60 -1.41
C VAL A 27 -18.11 8.87 0.05
N GLY A 28 -18.34 10.13 0.42
CA GLY A 28 -18.79 10.55 1.75
C GLY A 28 -20.15 9.95 2.11
N ALA A 29 -21.09 9.94 1.16
CA ALA A 29 -22.40 9.31 1.36
C ALA A 29 -22.28 7.80 1.62
N VAL A 30 -21.36 7.10 0.97
CA VAL A 30 -21.09 5.69 1.25
C VAL A 30 -20.47 5.52 2.64
N LEU A 31 -19.51 6.35 3.03
CA LEU A 31 -18.95 6.32 4.40
C LEU A 31 -20.03 6.51 5.48
N MET A 32 -20.95 7.44 5.25
CA MET A 32 -22.09 7.67 6.16
C MET A 32 -23.07 6.47 6.18
N ALA A 33 -23.38 5.89 5.03
CA ALA A 33 -24.27 4.73 4.94
C ALA A 33 -23.70 3.49 5.66
N GLU A 34 -22.37 3.35 5.66
CA GLU A 34 -21.66 2.32 6.41
C GLU A 34 -21.50 2.65 7.92
N GLY A 35 -21.99 3.82 8.35
CA GLY A 35 -21.88 4.26 9.75
C GLY A 35 -20.46 4.55 10.19
N LEU A 36 -19.59 4.97 9.28
CA LEU A 36 -18.19 5.27 9.56
C LEU A 36 -17.98 6.72 9.98
N VAL A 37 -18.77 7.64 9.42
CA VAL A 37 -18.61 9.08 9.62
C VAL A 37 -19.96 9.79 9.72
N THR A 38 -19.95 11.05 10.19
CA THR A 38 -21.07 11.99 10.14
C THR A 38 -20.92 12.95 8.94
N GLN A 39 -21.98 13.73 8.63
CA GLN A 39 -21.94 14.77 7.59
C GLN A 39 -20.79 15.78 7.81
N ALA A 40 -20.52 16.15 9.06
CA ALA A 40 -19.42 17.08 9.40
C ALA A 40 -18.06 16.58 8.91
N TYR A 41 -17.88 15.24 8.81
CA TYR A 41 -16.64 14.68 8.25
C TYR A 41 -16.56 14.86 6.74
N VAL A 42 -17.66 14.73 6.03
CA VAL A 42 -17.72 14.96 4.57
C VAL A 42 -17.40 16.44 4.27
N ASP A 43 -17.93 17.36 5.06
CA ASP A 43 -17.61 18.79 4.95
C ASP A 43 -16.10 19.02 5.18
N ALA A 44 -15.50 18.31 6.15
CA ALA A 44 -14.06 18.36 6.40
C ALA A 44 -13.22 17.74 5.27
N MET A 45 -13.73 16.71 4.55
CA MET A 45 -13.08 16.16 3.36
C MET A 45 -12.97 17.22 2.25
N HIS A 46 -14.02 17.99 2.01
CA HIS A 46 -13.99 19.11 1.08
C HIS A 46 -13.00 20.20 1.49
N ALA A 47 -13.03 20.59 2.78
CA ALA A 47 -12.10 21.57 3.30
C ALA A 47 -10.64 21.10 3.17
N ARG A 48 -10.38 19.82 3.42
CA ARG A 48 -9.03 19.23 3.30
C ARG A 48 -8.55 19.22 1.85
N GLU A 49 -9.40 18.82 0.92
CA GLU A 49 -9.08 18.78 -0.51
C GLU A 49 -8.79 20.18 -1.08
N ALA A 50 -9.48 21.21 -0.59
CA ALA A 50 -9.27 22.59 -1.01
C ALA A 50 -7.89 23.15 -0.58
N ILE A 51 -7.25 22.58 0.45
CA ILE A 51 -5.92 22.99 0.92
C ILE A 51 -4.82 22.36 0.06
N VAL A 52 -4.88 21.05 -0.13
CA VAL A 52 -3.89 20.26 -0.89
C VAL A 52 -4.63 19.06 -1.48
N SER A 53 -4.41 18.83 -2.77
CA SER A 53 -5.02 17.69 -3.46
C SER A 53 -4.71 16.36 -2.75
N THR A 54 -5.73 15.53 -2.64
CA THR A 54 -5.59 14.15 -2.15
C THR A 54 -5.37 13.13 -3.27
N TYR A 55 -5.06 13.58 -4.49
CA TYR A 55 -4.67 12.71 -5.59
C TYR A 55 -3.29 12.08 -5.31
N LEU A 56 -3.22 10.75 -5.39
CA LEU A 56 -2.01 10.00 -5.07
C LEU A 56 -1.21 9.58 -6.30
N GLY A 57 -1.76 9.74 -7.51
CA GLY A 57 -1.19 9.24 -8.76
C GLY A 57 -1.91 8.00 -9.28
N ASN A 58 -1.54 7.58 -10.49
CA ASN A 58 -2.05 6.37 -11.16
C ASN A 58 -3.58 6.22 -11.18
N GLY A 59 -4.30 7.35 -11.23
CA GLY A 59 -5.77 7.38 -11.25
C GLY A 59 -6.43 7.15 -9.89
N ILE A 60 -5.70 7.26 -8.78
CA ILE A 60 -6.23 7.06 -7.42
C ILE A 60 -6.26 8.37 -6.66
N ALA A 61 -7.39 8.68 -6.03
CA ALA A 61 -7.56 9.77 -5.07
C ALA A 61 -8.01 9.20 -3.72
N LEU A 62 -7.50 9.80 -2.62
CA LEU A 62 -7.77 9.40 -1.24
C LEU A 62 -8.35 10.57 -0.43
N PRO A 63 -9.59 11.04 -0.73
CA PRO A 63 -10.19 12.08 0.08
C PRO A 63 -10.41 11.61 1.53
N HIS A 64 -10.00 12.45 2.47
CA HIS A 64 -10.12 12.23 3.92
C HIS A 64 -10.31 13.56 4.64
N GLY A 65 -10.94 13.55 5.79
CA GLY A 65 -11.12 14.74 6.60
C GLY A 65 -9.88 15.11 7.43
N THR A 66 -9.85 16.33 7.93
CA THR A 66 -8.85 16.77 8.91
C THR A 66 -9.18 16.24 10.30
N ASN A 67 -8.16 16.09 11.16
CA ASN A 67 -8.31 15.60 12.53
C ASN A 67 -9.06 16.60 13.47
N ASP A 68 -9.37 17.80 12.99
CA ASP A 68 -9.95 18.87 13.80
C ASP A 68 -11.44 18.64 14.11
N VAL A 69 -12.09 17.70 13.43
CA VAL A 69 -13.51 17.40 13.61
C VAL A 69 -13.65 16.24 14.60
N GLN A 70 -13.44 16.52 15.89
CA GLN A 70 -13.61 15.53 16.95
C GLN A 70 -15.02 14.92 16.95
N GLY A 71 -15.10 13.57 16.97
CA GLY A 71 -16.36 12.84 16.99
C GLY A 71 -17.07 12.71 15.63
N ALA A 72 -16.51 13.26 14.55
CA ALA A 72 -17.07 13.09 13.21
C ALA A 72 -16.74 11.74 12.58
N VAL A 73 -15.65 11.09 13.00
CA VAL A 73 -15.33 9.69 12.69
C VAL A 73 -15.93 8.82 13.79
N LEU A 74 -16.87 7.97 13.40
CA LEU A 74 -17.56 7.04 14.32
C LEU A 74 -16.82 5.70 14.42
N ARG A 75 -16.17 5.30 13.33
CA ARG A 75 -15.43 4.05 13.21
C ARG A 75 -14.42 4.12 12.07
N THR A 76 -13.24 3.53 12.24
CA THR A 76 -12.26 3.40 11.16
C THR A 76 -12.80 2.54 10.02
N GLY A 77 -12.62 3.00 8.77
CA GLY A 77 -13.03 2.24 7.60
C GLY A 77 -12.80 2.99 6.29
N LEU A 78 -13.11 2.29 5.21
CA LEU A 78 -12.97 2.77 3.83
C LEU A 78 -14.29 2.68 3.08
N ALA A 79 -14.45 3.54 2.09
CA ALA A 79 -15.42 3.41 1.01
C ALA A 79 -14.69 3.63 -0.33
N VAL A 80 -15.07 2.87 -1.35
CA VAL A 80 -14.41 2.92 -2.66
C VAL A 80 -15.45 3.10 -3.77
N LEU A 81 -15.26 4.13 -4.58
CA LEU A 81 -16.04 4.35 -5.79
C LEU A 81 -15.11 4.29 -7.02
N GLN A 82 -15.51 3.46 -7.98
CA GLN A 82 -14.82 3.37 -9.25
C GLN A 82 -15.58 4.17 -10.31
N PHE A 83 -14.88 5.04 -11.02
CA PHE A 83 -15.35 5.93 -12.06
C PHE A 83 -14.70 5.54 -13.39
N PRO A 84 -15.34 4.75 -14.25
CA PRO A 84 -14.70 4.21 -15.46
C PRO A 84 -14.28 5.30 -16.46
N ALA A 85 -15.05 6.38 -16.53
CA ALA A 85 -14.71 7.55 -17.36
C ALA A 85 -13.62 8.44 -16.77
N GLY A 86 -13.32 8.26 -15.47
CA GLY A 86 -12.50 9.18 -14.68
C GLY A 86 -13.25 10.43 -14.25
N VAL A 87 -12.80 11.02 -13.15
CA VAL A 87 -13.28 12.29 -12.61
C VAL A 87 -12.13 13.29 -12.63
N PRO A 88 -12.33 14.53 -13.10
CA PRO A 88 -11.29 15.55 -13.06
C PRO A 88 -10.71 15.71 -11.65
N TRP A 89 -9.37 15.52 -11.47
CA TRP A 89 -8.70 15.67 -10.18
C TRP A 89 -7.34 16.33 -10.37
N GLY A 90 -7.35 17.62 -10.62
CA GLY A 90 -6.16 18.35 -11.03
C GLY A 90 -5.78 18.08 -12.49
N GLU A 91 -4.51 17.71 -12.73
CA GLU A 91 -3.98 17.47 -14.09
C GLU A 91 -4.40 16.10 -14.65
N GLU A 92 -4.65 15.12 -13.79
CA GLU A 92 -4.99 13.77 -14.19
C GLU A 92 -6.36 13.33 -13.60
N PRO A 93 -7.13 12.49 -14.32
CA PRO A 93 -8.41 12.02 -13.81
C PRO A 93 -8.24 10.91 -12.76
N ALA A 94 -9.02 10.98 -11.68
CA ALA A 94 -9.17 9.89 -10.73
C ALA A 94 -10.17 8.85 -11.26
N ARG A 95 -9.80 7.57 -11.24
CA ARG A 95 -10.66 6.43 -11.59
C ARG A 95 -11.09 5.63 -10.38
N LEU A 96 -10.30 5.66 -9.32
CA LEU A 96 -10.64 5.13 -8.01
C LEU A 96 -10.60 6.25 -6.99
N VAL A 97 -11.74 6.50 -6.34
CA VAL A 97 -11.86 7.46 -5.25
C VAL A 97 -12.10 6.67 -3.97
N ILE A 98 -11.13 6.72 -3.06
CA ILE A 98 -11.11 5.95 -1.81
C ILE A 98 -11.32 6.92 -0.65
N GLY A 99 -12.52 6.95 -0.10
CA GLY A 99 -12.81 7.71 1.13
C GLY A 99 -12.21 6.99 2.34
N LEU A 100 -11.39 7.68 3.11
CA LEU A 100 -10.79 7.17 4.33
C LEU A 100 -11.40 7.84 5.54
N ALA A 101 -11.94 7.03 6.46
CA ALA A 101 -12.29 7.42 7.83
C ALA A 101 -11.35 6.70 8.80
N ALA A 102 -10.55 7.42 9.59
CA ALA A 102 -9.63 6.82 10.53
C ALA A 102 -9.63 7.54 11.87
N THR A 103 -9.71 6.77 12.95
CA THR A 103 -9.47 7.23 14.31
C THR A 103 -8.02 6.88 14.68
N SER A 104 -7.18 7.89 14.95
CA SER A 104 -5.77 7.70 15.39
C SER A 104 -4.89 6.87 14.42
N ASP A 105 -4.08 5.96 14.95
CA ASP A 105 -2.97 5.31 14.24
C ASP A 105 -3.38 4.20 13.23
N ASP A 106 -4.66 3.84 13.16
CA ASP A 106 -5.17 2.78 12.26
C ASP A 106 -4.97 3.13 10.76
N HIS A 107 -4.85 4.43 10.44
CA HIS A 107 -4.63 4.89 9.07
C HIS A 107 -3.27 4.47 8.50
N ILE A 108 -2.25 4.22 9.34
CA ILE A 108 -0.90 3.85 8.88
C ILE A 108 -0.93 2.51 8.12
N ALA A 109 -1.62 1.50 8.65
CA ALA A 109 -1.73 0.19 8.00
C ALA A 109 -2.49 0.28 6.67
N ILE A 110 -3.53 1.14 6.60
CA ILE A 110 -4.29 1.38 5.38
C ILE A 110 -3.43 2.09 4.33
N LEU A 111 -2.70 3.15 4.74
CA LEU A 111 -1.82 3.88 3.84
C LEU A 111 -0.66 3.03 3.31
N SER A 112 -0.07 2.17 4.14
CA SER A 112 0.98 1.23 3.71
C SER A 112 0.48 0.27 2.64
N ARG A 113 -0.76 -0.19 2.76
CA ARG A 113 -1.39 -1.06 1.77
C ARG A 113 -1.67 -0.32 0.47
N LEU A 114 -2.23 0.88 0.54
CA LEU A 114 -2.48 1.73 -0.64
C LEU A 114 -1.16 2.07 -1.36
N ALA A 115 -0.07 2.28 -0.62
CA ALA A 115 1.24 2.49 -1.21
C ALA A 115 1.68 1.30 -2.08
N GLY A 116 1.50 0.05 -1.60
CA GLY A 116 1.81 -1.14 -2.41
C GLY A 116 0.98 -1.25 -3.69
N ILE A 117 -0.29 -0.82 -3.67
CA ILE A 117 -1.13 -0.77 -4.88
C ILE A 117 -0.66 0.35 -5.82
N LEU A 118 -0.32 1.52 -5.28
CA LEU A 118 0.15 2.68 -6.06
C LEU A 118 1.47 2.42 -6.79
N ASP A 119 2.32 1.56 -6.25
CA ASP A 119 3.59 1.17 -6.87
C ASP A 119 3.38 0.31 -8.13
N ASP A 120 2.21 -0.32 -8.29
CA ASP A 120 1.83 -1.08 -9.49
C ASP A 120 0.85 -0.30 -10.37
N ALA A 121 1.38 0.45 -11.33
CA ALA A 121 0.57 1.23 -12.28
C ALA A 121 -0.39 0.36 -13.12
N LYS A 122 -0.02 -0.91 -13.44
CA LYS A 122 -0.88 -1.82 -14.19
C LYS A 122 -2.06 -2.29 -13.35
N LEU A 123 -1.82 -2.57 -12.07
CA LEU A 123 -2.88 -2.90 -11.10
C LEU A 123 -3.82 -1.71 -10.93
N CYS A 124 -3.30 -0.50 -10.75
CA CYS A 124 -4.11 0.72 -10.66
C CYS A 124 -5.00 0.91 -11.90
N GLU A 125 -4.43 0.75 -13.10
CA GLU A 125 -5.19 0.85 -14.36
C GLU A 125 -6.28 -0.24 -14.45
N ARG A 126 -5.96 -1.47 -14.09
CA ARG A 126 -6.90 -2.60 -14.08
C ARG A 126 -8.07 -2.34 -13.11
N LEU A 127 -7.77 -1.98 -11.87
CA LEU A 127 -8.80 -1.68 -10.86
C LEU A 127 -9.64 -0.47 -11.26
N GLY A 128 -9.03 0.56 -11.85
CA GLY A 128 -9.73 1.74 -12.35
C GLY A 128 -10.69 1.46 -13.51
N ARG A 129 -10.58 0.29 -14.17
CA ARG A 129 -11.47 -0.18 -15.24
C ARG A 129 -12.31 -1.38 -14.87
N SER A 130 -12.12 -1.93 -13.68
CA SER A 130 -12.85 -3.12 -13.24
C SER A 130 -14.35 -2.84 -13.13
N THR A 131 -15.14 -3.80 -13.55
CA THR A 131 -16.59 -3.82 -13.36
C THR A 131 -17.02 -4.74 -12.22
N ASP A 132 -16.04 -5.40 -11.58
CA ASP A 132 -16.28 -6.31 -10.47
C ASP A 132 -15.88 -5.64 -9.13
N PRO A 133 -16.85 -5.34 -8.26
CA PRO A 133 -16.55 -4.78 -6.93
C PRO A 133 -15.75 -5.74 -6.05
N LEU A 134 -15.82 -7.07 -6.30
CA LEU A 134 -15.05 -8.04 -5.53
C LEU A 134 -13.57 -7.96 -5.86
N GLU A 135 -13.20 -7.77 -7.11
CA GLU A 135 -11.80 -7.59 -7.52
C GLU A 135 -11.17 -6.39 -6.78
N ILE A 136 -11.88 -5.25 -6.75
CA ILE A 136 -11.41 -4.06 -6.05
C ILE A 136 -11.34 -4.31 -4.53
N HIS A 137 -12.36 -4.95 -3.97
CA HIS A 137 -12.41 -5.29 -2.55
C HIS A 137 -11.24 -6.20 -2.17
N GLU A 138 -10.99 -7.27 -2.91
CA GLU A 138 -9.91 -8.23 -2.66
C GLU A 138 -8.54 -7.55 -2.79
N ALA A 139 -8.31 -6.74 -3.82
CA ALA A 139 -7.07 -5.99 -3.97
C ALA A 139 -6.80 -5.06 -2.78
N LEU A 140 -7.85 -4.49 -2.18
CA LEU A 140 -7.75 -3.57 -1.05
C LEU A 140 -7.79 -4.27 0.32
N THR A 141 -8.28 -5.50 0.45
CA THR A 141 -8.43 -6.21 1.73
C THR A 141 -7.58 -7.45 1.88
N SER A 142 -7.20 -8.09 0.76
CA SER A 142 -6.24 -9.20 0.83
C SER A 142 -5.01 -8.73 1.57
N PRO A 143 -4.42 -9.49 2.50
CA PRO A 143 -3.08 -9.18 2.93
C PRO A 143 -2.27 -8.93 1.66
N VAL A 144 -1.37 -7.94 1.66
CA VAL A 144 -0.43 -7.78 0.54
C VAL A 144 0.32 -9.11 0.45
N LEU A 145 -0.34 -10.08 -0.18
CA LEU A 145 0.35 -11.08 -0.92
C LEU A 145 0.86 -10.24 -2.09
N ASP A 146 2.13 -9.88 -2.07
CA ASP A 146 2.81 -9.60 -3.31
C ASP A 146 2.19 -10.55 -4.31
N GLN A 147 1.48 -10.00 -5.29
CA GLN A 147 1.15 -10.81 -6.45
C GLN A 147 2.51 -11.20 -7.00
N ALA A 148 3.00 -12.35 -6.51
CA ALA A 148 3.73 -13.18 -7.39
C ALA A 148 2.83 -13.26 -8.64
N ASP A 149 3.25 -12.64 -9.73
CA ASP A 149 2.90 -13.15 -11.02
C ASP A 149 2.89 -14.67 -10.85
N ASP A 150 1.85 -15.34 -11.30
CA ASP A 150 1.71 -16.80 -11.32
C ASP A 150 2.77 -17.47 -12.22
N ASP A 151 3.96 -16.93 -12.23
CA ASP A 151 5.24 -17.57 -12.47
C ASP A 151 5.81 -17.98 -11.11
N ASP A 152 5.12 -18.90 -10.46
CA ASP A 152 5.62 -19.72 -9.35
C ASP A 152 6.66 -20.74 -9.87
N ALA A 153 7.40 -20.34 -10.89
CA ALA A 153 8.68 -20.87 -11.24
C ALA A 153 9.72 -19.96 -10.56
N ASP A 154 10.23 -20.39 -9.41
CA ASP A 154 11.61 -20.05 -9.01
C ASP A 154 12.44 -19.98 -10.29
N PRO A 155 13.01 -18.82 -10.68
CA PRO A 155 13.75 -18.75 -11.93
C PRO A 155 14.78 -19.87 -11.88
N PRO A 156 14.89 -20.71 -12.90
CA PRO A 156 15.63 -21.99 -12.85
C PRO A 156 17.12 -21.84 -12.51
N HIS A 157 17.59 -20.65 -12.16
CA HIS A 157 18.99 -20.33 -11.86
C HIS A 157 19.15 -19.25 -10.78
N GLY A 158 18.13 -18.96 -9.96
CA GLY A 158 18.24 -17.97 -8.86
C GLY A 158 18.91 -18.56 -7.60
N LEU A 159 19.67 -17.73 -6.89
CA LEU A 159 20.21 -18.07 -5.57
C LEU A 159 19.18 -17.79 -4.49
N ARG A 160 18.99 -18.72 -3.54
CA ARG A 160 18.08 -18.57 -2.41
C ARG A 160 18.79 -18.90 -1.10
N ARG A 161 18.55 -18.09 -0.06
CA ARG A 161 19.07 -18.30 1.28
C ARG A 161 18.01 -17.97 2.33
N ASN A 162 17.92 -18.85 3.32
CA ASN A 162 17.17 -18.57 4.54
C ASN A 162 18.15 -18.18 5.63
N VAL A 163 17.85 -17.13 6.35
CA VAL A 163 18.69 -16.60 7.43
C VAL A 163 17.82 -16.05 8.55
N ARG A 164 18.25 -16.23 9.79
CA ARG A 164 17.59 -15.59 10.93
C ARG A 164 18.18 -14.20 11.13
N ILE A 165 17.33 -13.21 11.31
CA ILE A 165 17.76 -11.84 11.62
C ILE A 165 18.38 -11.83 13.01
N THR A 166 19.68 -11.52 13.09
CA THR A 166 20.40 -11.38 14.36
C THR A 166 20.76 -9.93 14.67
N ASN A 167 20.63 -9.03 13.68
CA ASN A 167 20.76 -7.60 13.90
C ASN A 167 19.72 -7.11 14.92
N PRO A 168 20.13 -6.54 16.07
CA PRO A 168 19.22 -6.09 17.13
C PRO A 168 18.16 -5.09 16.68
N SER A 169 18.48 -4.33 15.62
CA SER A 169 17.56 -3.34 15.05
C SER A 169 16.55 -3.95 14.05
N GLY A 170 16.63 -5.26 13.75
CA GLY A 170 15.84 -5.84 12.67
C GLY A 170 16.05 -5.13 11.32
N LEU A 171 15.02 -5.10 10.46
CA LEU A 171 15.03 -4.33 9.21
C LEU A 171 14.30 -2.98 9.34
N HIS A 172 14.62 -2.21 10.40
CA HIS A 172 14.15 -0.83 10.55
C HIS A 172 14.87 0.13 9.58
N ALA A 173 14.54 1.42 9.65
CA ALA A 173 14.93 2.43 8.65
C ALA A 173 16.43 2.43 8.29
N ARG A 174 17.34 2.32 9.28
CA ARG A 174 18.80 2.35 9.03
C ARG A 174 19.30 1.08 8.31
N PRO A 175 19.02 -0.15 8.78
CA PRO A 175 19.37 -1.38 8.04
C PRO A 175 18.71 -1.46 6.67
N ALA A 176 17.43 -1.08 6.54
CA ALA A 176 16.73 -1.06 5.24
C ALA A 176 17.41 -0.11 4.24
N ALA A 177 17.77 1.09 4.67
CA ALA A 177 18.52 2.04 3.84
C ALA A 177 19.89 1.50 3.42
N GLN A 178 20.59 0.79 4.31
CA GLN A 178 21.87 0.15 4.00
C GLN A 178 21.73 -0.98 2.98
N VAL A 179 20.67 -1.79 3.07
CA VAL A 179 20.35 -2.83 2.09
C VAL A 179 20.19 -2.18 0.72
N VAL A 180 19.29 -1.21 0.58
CA VAL A 180 19.03 -0.51 -0.67
C VAL A 180 20.31 0.11 -1.25
N ALA A 181 21.08 0.83 -0.43
CA ALA A 181 22.32 1.49 -0.87
C ALA A 181 23.36 0.50 -1.39
N ARG A 182 23.52 -0.67 -0.75
CA ARG A 182 24.48 -1.69 -1.20
C ARG A 182 24.04 -2.41 -2.46
N LEU A 183 22.74 -2.50 -2.70
CA LEU A 183 22.18 -3.14 -3.89
C LEU A 183 22.15 -2.23 -5.12
N GLN A 184 22.18 -0.90 -4.96
CA GLN A 184 22.16 0.07 -6.04
C GLN A 184 23.15 -0.20 -7.18
N PRO A 185 24.44 -0.48 -6.93
CA PRO A 185 25.42 -0.69 -8.00
C PRO A 185 25.36 -2.09 -8.64
N LEU A 186 24.60 -3.03 -8.07
CA LEU A 186 24.59 -4.44 -8.50
C LEU A 186 23.50 -4.69 -9.55
N LYS A 187 23.80 -5.55 -10.52
CA LYS A 187 22.84 -5.99 -11.57
C LYS A 187 22.22 -7.32 -11.16
N ALA A 188 21.31 -7.25 -10.18
CA ALA A 188 20.56 -8.41 -9.71
C ALA A 188 19.17 -7.99 -9.25
N ASP A 189 18.19 -8.83 -9.50
CA ASP A 189 16.85 -8.73 -8.91
C ASP A 189 16.86 -9.46 -7.57
N ILE A 190 16.44 -8.77 -6.51
CA ILE A 190 16.52 -9.31 -5.15
C ILE A 190 15.21 -9.12 -4.43
N THR A 191 14.69 -10.23 -3.97
CA THR A 191 13.47 -10.27 -3.15
C THR A 191 13.81 -10.74 -1.75
N ILE A 192 13.23 -10.09 -0.76
CA ILE A 192 13.30 -10.48 0.65
C ILE A 192 11.90 -10.89 1.09
N ALA A 193 11.78 -12.04 1.78
CA ALA A 193 10.52 -12.50 2.33
C ALA A 193 10.63 -12.82 3.82
N VAL A 194 9.62 -12.41 4.60
CA VAL A 194 9.49 -12.65 6.05
C VAL A 194 8.02 -12.91 6.36
N ASN A 195 7.73 -13.98 7.10
CA ASN A 195 6.37 -14.30 7.58
C ASN A 195 5.32 -14.33 6.44
N GLY A 196 5.71 -14.84 5.25
CA GLY A 196 4.85 -14.92 4.07
C GLY A 196 4.70 -13.59 3.30
N ARG A 197 5.34 -12.51 3.74
CA ARG A 197 5.37 -11.21 3.04
C ARG A 197 6.65 -11.11 2.22
N ARG A 198 6.56 -10.56 1.02
CA ARG A 198 7.72 -10.36 0.11
C ARG A 198 7.93 -8.87 -0.15
N ALA A 199 9.15 -8.47 -0.43
CA ALA A 199 9.51 -7.11 -0.79
C ALA A 199 10.68 -7.11 -1.78
N ASP A 200 10.64 -6.18 -2.75
CA ASP A 200 11.82 -5.84 -3.53
C ASP A 200 12.85 -5.19 -2.59
N ALA A 201 14.03 -5.81 -2.49
CA ALA A 201 15.09 -5.33 -1.62
C ALA A 201 15.70 -3.98 -2.07
N ARG A 202 15.35 -3.48 -3.25
CA ARG A 202 15.74 -2.16 -3.77
C ARG A 202 14.79 -1.05 -3.36
N SER A 203 13.60 -1.38 -2.85
CA SER A 203 12.62 -0.43 -2.34
C SER A 203 12.71 -0.33 -0.82
N ILE A 204 13.16 0.83 -0.32
CA ILE A 204 13.27 1.06 1.13
C ILE A 204 11.89 0.96 1.83
N THR A 205 10.85 1.45 1.17
CA THR A 205 9.47 1.41 1.69
C THR A 205 8.94 -0.01 1.73
N ALA A 206 9.20 -0.82 0.69
CA ALA A 206 8.82 -2.22 0.65
C ALA A 206 9.53 -3.03 1.75
N VAL A 207 10.85 -2.84 1.91
CA VAL A 207 11.65 -3.50 2.96
C VAL A 207 11.15 -3.13 4.37
N LEU A 208 10.86 -1.84 4.61
CA LEU A 208 10.28 -1.39 5.88
C LEU A 208 8.88 -1.97 6.11
N GLY A 209 8.10 -2.08 5.05
CA GLY A 209 6.76 -2.68 5.07
C GLY A 209 6.73 -4.13 5.53
N LEU A 210 7.83 -4.88 5.42
CA LEU A 210 7.93 -6.25 5.95
C LEU A 210 7.76 -6.31 7.47
N GLY A 211 8.15 -5.25 8.19
CA GLY A 211 8.13 -5.22 9.66
C GLY A 211 9.04 -6.26 10.30
N ALA A 212 10.12 -6.65 9.61
CA ALA A 212 11.01 -7.73 10.02
C ALA A 212 11.81 -7.39 11.27
N ALA A 213 11.63 -8.17 12.32
CA ALA A 213 12.24 -7.98 13.63
C ALA A 213 13.40 -8.96 13.87
N VAL A 214 14.20 -8.70 14.91
CA VAL A 214 15.21 -9.62 15.36
C VAL A 214 14.57 -10.98 15.74
N GLY A 215 15.17 -12.06 15.25
CA GLY A 215 14.69 -13.42 15.46
C GLY A 215 13.78 -13.96 14.35
N ASP A 216 13.25 -13.12 13.48
CA ASP A 216 12.47 -13.56 12.33
C ASP A 216 13.33 -14.33 11.33
N GLU A 217 12.71 -15.28 10.62
CA GLU A 217 13.33 -15.99 9.52
C GLU A 217 13.12 -15.25 8.21
N LEU A 218 14.22 -14.86 7.58
CA LEU A 218 14.27 -14.12 6.33
C LEU A 218 14.65 -15.07 5.20
N THR A 219 13.87 -15.09 4.13
CA THR A 219 14.22 -15.72 2.86
C THR A 219 14.70 -14.64 1.89
N ILE A 220 15.90 -14.79 1.35
CA ILE A 220 16.47 -13.89 0.35
C ILE A 220 16.57 -14.67 -0.96
N SER A 221 15.98 -14.14 -2.03
CA SER A 221 16.10 -14.68 -3.39
C SER A 221 16.78 -13.64 -4.27
N ALA A 222 17.80 -14.07 -5.02
CA ALA A 222 18.58 -13.19 -5.90
C ALA A 222 18.76 -13.83 -7.28
N ASN A 223 18.56 -13.05 -8.34
CA ASN A 223 18.73 -13.45 -9.72
C ASN A 223 19.51 -12.38 -10.50
N GLY A 224 20.28 -12.76 -11.49
CA GLY A 224 21.08 -11.86 -12.32
C GLY A 224 22.57 -12.05 -12.18
N ALA A 225 23.34 -11.23 -12.90
CA ALA A 225 24.81 -11.38 -13.00
C ALA A 225 25.52 -11.22 -11.64
N ASP A 226 24.99 -10.36 -10.77
CA ASP A 226 25.58 -10.06 -9.45
C ASP A 226 24.77 -10.70 -8.31
N ALA A 227 23.99 -11.77 -8.58
CA ALA A 227 23.09 -12.39 -7.60
C ALA A 227 23.82 -12.81 -6.31
N GLN A 228 25.03 -13.40 -6.40
CA GLN A 228 25.80 -13.82 -5.23
C GLN A 228 26.27 -12.61 -4.41
N ALA A 229 26.79 -11.58 -5.05
CA ALA A 229 27.25 -10.37 -4.37
C ALA A 229 26.09 -9.63 -3.67
N ALA A 230 24.94 -9.62 -4.31
CA ALA A 230 23.74 -9.02 -3.77
C ALA A 230 23.19 -9.79 -2.56
N LEU A 231 23.18 -11.12 -2.62
CA LEU A 231 22.79 -11.98 -1.53
C LEU A 231 23.72 -11.78 -0.31
N ASP A 232 25.03 -11.77 -0.54
CA ASP A 232 26.03 -11.56 0.51
C ASP A 232 25.91 -10.15 1.14
N ALA A 233 25.57 -9.14 0.35
CA ALA A 233 25.34 -7.78 0.83
C ALA A 233 24.15 -7.70 1.80
N VAL A 234 23.04 -8.37 1.49
CA VAL A 234 21.88 -8.44 2.39
C VAL A 234 22.19 -9.25 3.63
N LEU A 235 22.81 -10.44 3.48
CA LEU A 235 23.21 -11.29 4.59
C LEU A 235 24.08 -10.54 5.61
N GLY A 236 25.08 -9.80 5.14
CA GLY A 236 25.96 -9.02 6.00
C GLY A 236 25.22 -8.01 6.88
N ILE A 237 24.14 -7.40 6.38
CA ILE A 237 23.37 -6.41 7.14
C ILE A 237 22.42 -7.07 8.15
N VAL A 238 21.78 -8.19 7.77
CA VAL A 238 20.77 -8.83 8.62
C VAL A 238 21.38 -9.71 9.72
N THR A 239 22.64 -10.14 9.54
CA THR A 239 23.37 -10.97 10.52
C THR A 239 24.36 -10.20 11.38
N MET A 240 24.91 -9.09 10.88
CA MET A 240 25.83 -8.26 11.64
C MET A 240 25.07 -7.10 12.29
N GLY A 241 25.13 -6.98 13.60
CA GLY A 241 24.82 -5.71 14.25
C GLY A 241 25.73 -4.63 13.64
N SER A 242 25.17 -3.45 13.29
CA SER A 242 25.93 -2.32 12.77
C SER A 242 27.06 -1.97 13.74
N ASP A 243 28.26 -2.47 13.48
CA ASP A 243 29.45 -1.92 14.08
C ASP A 243 29.65 -0.49 13.55
N THR A 244 29.54 0.46 14.49
CA THR A 244 29.93 1.89 14.50
C THR A 244 29.23 2.78 13.47
#